data_1ed256c3ee5101f0d8d049cd4d4cc371
#
_entry.id   1ed256c3ee5101f0d8d049cd4d4cc371
#
_cell.length_a   1.000
_cell.length_b   1.000
_cell.length_c   1.000
_cell.angle_alpha   90.00
_cell.angle_beta   90.00
_cell.angle_gamma   90.00
#
_symmetry.space_group_name_H-M   'P 1'
#
loop_
_entity.id
_entity.type
_entity.pdbx_description
1 polymer ?
#
loop_
_entity_poly.entity_id
_entity_poly.type
_entity_poly.pdbx_seq_one_letter_code
_entity_poly.pdbx_strand_id
1 'polypeptide(L)'
;GQNISVVRGVVQAAAADPTVPIKTYVIGVGANLTNLNQIASGGGTGTATIVSTTNPSQTSADFQKALEKIRGQALSCDLALPKPPDGKSLDINAVNVVATIGGKEDVLTYNKDCKGGTGWHYDDPSSPKLVQLCPTSCSAIRADSGGKVSIAFGCATKGGVIR
;
A
#
# COMPACT_ATOMS: atom_id res chain seq x y z
N GLY A 1 11.97 19.38 -25.10
CA GLY A 1 11.05 18.76 -24.15
C GLY A 1 11.31 17.28 -24.04
N GLN A 2 11.23 16.71 -22.86
CA GLN A 2 11.39 15.26 -22.66
C GLN A 2 10.30 14.52 -23.46
N ASN A 3 10.68 13.50 -24.19
CA ASN A 3 9.71 12.73 -24.98
C ASN A 3 8.89 11.84 -24.03
N ILE A 4 7.61 12.15 -23.86
CA ILE A 4 6.69 11.42 -22.98
C ILE A 4 6.67 9.91 -23.28
N SER A 5 6.81 9.51 -24.53
CA SER A 5 6.81 8.10 -24.93
C SER A 5 8.05 7.36 -24.40
N VAL A 6 9.21 8.01 -24.35
CA VAL A 6 10.43 7.43 -23.78
C VAL A 6 10.28 7.23 -22.27
N VAL A 7 9.79 8.26 -21.55
CA VAL A 7 9.55 8.16 -20.11
C VAL A 7 8.52 7.08 -19.80
N ARG A 8 7.42 7.03 -20.57
CA ARG A 8 6.42 5.96 -20.45
C ARG A 8 7.04 4.57 -20.60
N GLY A 9 7.91 4.38 -21.60
CA GLY A 9 8.59 3.09 -21.83
C GLY A 9 9.41 2.65 -20.61
N VAL A 10 10.16 3.58 -20.00
CA VAL A 10 10.98 3.31 -18.81
C VAL A 10 10.10 2.90 -17.61
N VAL A 11 9.06 3.67 -17.29
CA VAL A 11 8.20 3.38 -16.14
C VAL A 11 7.36 2.12 -16.37
N GLN A 12 7.02 1.81 -17.63
CA GLN A 12 6.30 0.59 -17.98
C GLN A 12 7.19 -0.66 -17.79
N ALA A 13 8.44 -0.59 -18.17
CA ALA A 13 9.39 -1.67 -17.91
C ALA A 13 9.60 -1.89 -16.42
N ALA A 14 9.74 -0.82 -15.63
CA ALA A 14 9.86 -0.91 -14.17
C ALA A 14 8.61 -1.48 -13.49
N ALA A 15 7.41 -1.12 -13.97
CA ALA A 15 6.15 -1.64 -13.42
C ALA A 15 5.89 -3.11 -13.79
N ALA A 16 6.47 -3.58 -14.89
CA ALA A 16 6.35 -4.95 -15.38
C ALA A 16 7.48 -5.88 -14.91
N ASP A 17 8.42 -5.38 -14.08
CA ASP A 17 9.53 -6.20 -13.57
C ASP A 17 8.97 -7.38 -12.76
N PRO A 18 9.31 -8.64 -13.11
CA PRO A 18 8.74 -9.82 -12.45
C PRO A 18 9.30 -10.06 -11.04
N THR A 19 10.41 -9.41 -10.70
CA THR A 19 11.08 -9.60 -9.41
C THR A 19 10.70 -8.50 -8.42
N VAL A 20 10.75 -7.25 -8.87
CA VAL A 20 10.45 -6.06 -8.04
C VAL A 20 9.64 -5.06 -8.87
N PRO A 21 8.33 -5.24 -9.03
CA PRO A 21 7.49 -4.30 -9.76
C PRO A 21 7.44 -2.94 -9.05
N ILE A 22 7.86 -1.88 -9.76
CA ILE A 22 7.90 -0.52 -9.23
C ILE A 22 6.79 0.31 -9.85
N LYS A 23 5.81 0.71 -9.04
CA LYS A 23 4.73 1.62 -9.46
C LYS A 23 5.22 3.07 -9.50
N THR A 24 4.84 3.80 -10.54
CA THR A 24 5.18 5.23 -10.71
C THR A 24 3.94 6.09 -10.58
N TYR A 25 3.88 6.90 -9.54
CA TYR A 25 2.84 7.91 -9.33
C TYR A 25 3.29 9.24 -9.91
N VAL A 26 2.39 9.94 -10.58
CA VAL A 26 2.70 11.20 -11.27
C VAL A 26 1.86 12.33 -10.72
N ILE A 27 2.51 13.41 -10.31
CA ILE A 27 1.87 14.68 -9.96
C ILE A 27 2.29 15.72 -11.00
N GLY A 28 1.33 16.33 -11.67
CA GLY A 28 1.53 17.50 -12.53
C GLY A 28 1.11 18.76 -11.81
N VAL A 29 1.96 19.79 -11.84
CA VAL A 29 1.65 21.11 -11.26
C VAL A 29 1.51 22.11 -12.39
N GLY A 30 0.31 22.62 -12.62
CA GLY A 30 -0.01 23.55 -13.70
C GLY A 30 -1.21 23.11 -14.56
N ALA A 31 -1.47 23.86 -15.63
CA ALA A 31 -2.56 23.60 -16.56
C ALA A 31 -2.12 22.72 -17.74
N ASN A 32 -3.08 22.04 -18.37
CA ASN A 32 -2.89 21.29 -19.63
C ASN A 32 -1.85 20.15 -19.59
N LEU A 33 -1.74 19.46 -18.46
CA LEU A 33 -0.77 18.39 -18.23
C LEU A 33 -1.37 16.97 -18.37
N THR A 34 -2.48 16.84 -19.14
CA THR A 34 -3.18 15.54 -19.34
C THR A 34 -2.33 14.48 -20.01
N ASN A 35 -1.30 14.88 -20.77
CA ASN A 35 -0.30 13.98 -21.36
C ASN A 35 0.50 13.18 -20.32
N LEU A 36 0.59 13.66 -19.07
CA LEU A 36 1.23 12.94 -17.94
C LEU A 36 0.47 11.66 -17.57
N ASN A 37 -0.80 11.53 -17.95
CA ASN A 37 -1.57 10.30 -17.77
C ASN A 37 -0.93 9.11 -18.47
N GLN A 38 -0.22 9.33 -19.58
CA GLN A 38 0.49 8.28 -20.29
C GLN A 38 1.63 7.68 -19.45
N ILE A 39 2.32 8.52 -18.67
CA ILE A 39 3.39 8.09 -17.76
C ILE A 39 2.77 7.32 -16.59
N ALA A 40 1.72 7.87 -15.94
CA ALA A 40 1.05 7.22 -14.82
C ALA A 40 0.45 5.86 -15.22
N SER A 41 -0.19 5.79 -16.39
CA SER A 41 -0.71 4.54 -16.94
C SER A 41 0.41 3.52 -17.21
N GLY A 42 1.52 3.94 -17.85
CA GLY A 42 2.69 3.09 -18.04
C GLY A 42 3.28 2.60 -16.73
N GLY A 43 3.33 3.45 -15.72
CA GLY A 43 3.82 3.12 -14.37
C GLY A 43 2.85 2.35 -13.49
N GLY A 44 1.73 1.84 -14.05
CA GLY A 44 0.77 0.97 -13.33
C GLY A 44 -0.11 1.70 -12.29
N THR A 45 -0.27 3.03 -12.39
CA THR A 45 -1.05 3.84 -11.43
C THR A 45 -2.26 4.55 -12.04
N GLY A 46 -2.49 4.35 -13.35
CA GLY A 46 -3.66 4.81 -14.09
C GLY A 46 -3.54 6.26 -14.55
N THR A 47 -3.89 7.23 -13.71
CA THR A 47 -3.93 8.66 -14.06
C THR A 47 -3.02 9.50 -13.19
N ALA A 48 -2.42 10.53 -13.77
CA ALA A 48 -1.68 11.55 -13.04
C ALA A 48 -2.64 12.41 -12.20
N THR A 49 -2.18 12.85 -11.05
CA THR A 49 -2.89 13.86 -10.24
C THR A 49 -2.42 15.24 -10.66
N ILE A 50 -3.35 16.06 -11.17
CA ILE A 50 -3.03 17.44 -11.62
C ILE A 50 -3.42 18.42 -10.53
N VAL A 51 -2.45 19.24 -10.11
CA VAL A 51 -2.62 20.31 -9.14
C VAL A 51 -2.66 21.64 -9.89
N SER A 52 -3.75 22.38 -9.72
CA SER A 52 -3.91 23.68 -10.36
C SER A 52 -3.02 24.74 -9.71
N THR A 53 -2.50 25.67 -10.51
CA THR A 53 -1.69 26.82 -10.05
C THR A 53 -2.45 28.15 -10.14
N THR A 54 -3.75 28.11 -10.44
CA THR A 54 -4.57 29.34 -10.59
C THR A 54 -4.79 30.09 -9.28
N ASN A 55 -4.73 29.38 -8.15
CA ASN A 55 -4.84 29.98 -6.81
C ASN A 55 -3.68 29.49 -5.93
N PRO A 56 -2.67 30.33 -5.62
CA PRO A 56 -1.49 29.93 -4.87
C PRO A 56 -1.80 29.33 -3.48
N SER A 57 -2.78 29.88 -2.77
CA SER A 57 -3.16 29.38 -1.45
C SER A 57 -3.78 27.97 -1.53
N GLN A 58 -4.52 27.70 -2.60
CA GLN A 58 -5.14 26.39 -2.83
C GLN A 58 -4.14 25.37 -3.37
N THR A 59 -3.16 25.81 -4.17
CA THR A 59 -2.15 24.94 -4.78
C THR A 59 -1.41 24.09 -3.75
N SER A 60 -1.00 24.69 -2.62
CA SER A 60 -0.30 23.98 -1.54
C SER A 60 -1.19 22.90 -0.92
N ALA A 61 -2.44 23.25 -0.62
CA ALA A 61 -3.40 22.29 -0.04
C ALA A 61 -3.72 21.15 -1.01
N ASP A 62 -3.89 21.44 -2.29
CA ASP A 62 -4.17 20.43 -3.32
C ASP A 62 -2.95 19.51 -3.56
N PHE A 63 -1.74 20.06 -3.48
CA PHE A 63 -0.53 19.27 -3.56
C PHE A 63 -0.39 18.29 -2.37
N GLN A 64 -0.69 18.77 -1.14
CA GLN A 64 -0.72 17.90 0.04
C GLN A 64 -1.75 16.78 -0.10
N LYS A 65 -2.97 17.08 -0.55
CA LYS A 65 -4.00 16.07 -0.83
C LYS A 65 -3.57 15.06 -1.89
N ALA A 66 -2.84 15.53 -2.93
CA ALA A 66 -2.28 14.66 -3.95
C ALA A 66 -1.27 13.65 -3.36
N LEU A 67 -0.38 14.12 -2.49
CA LEU A 67 0.59 13.27 -1.79
C LEU A 67 -0.09 12.27 -0.85
N GLU A 68 -1.10 12.69 -0.08
CA GLU A 68 -1.87 11.82 0.80
C GLU A 68 -2.58 10.71 0.02
N LYS A 69 -3.21 11.07 -1.11
CA LYS A 69 -3.84 10.10 -2.02
C LYS A 69 -2.83 9.08 -2.56
N ILE A 70 -1.67 9.54 -3.02
CA ILE A 70 -0.60 8.66 -3.52
C ILE A 70 -0.11 7.73 -2.42
N ARG A 71 0.12 8.26 -1.22
CA ARG A 71 0.54 7.48 -0.07
C ARG A 71 -0.48 6.38 0.25
N GLY A 72 -1.77 6.70 0.31
CA GLY A 72 -2.82 5.71 0.51
C GLY A 72 -2.83 4.62 -0.56
N GLN A 73 -2.61 4.96 -1.83
CA GLN A 73 -2.53 3.99 -2.92
C GLN A 73 -1.24 3.15 -2.89
N ALA A 74 -0.15 3.70 -2.38
CA ALA A 74 1.15 3.03 -2.28
C ALA A 74 1.23 2.04 -1.11
N LEU A 75 0.36 2.17 -0.08
CA LEU A 75 0.30 1.21 1.01
C LEU A 75 -0.09 -0.17 0.49
N SER A 76 0.79 -1.16 0.72
CA SER A 76 0.48 -2.55 0.41
C SER A 76 -0.49 -3.13 1.43
N CYS A 77 -1.46 -3.92 0.96
CA CYS A 77 -2.32 -4.73 1.81
C CYS A 77 -1.75 -6.14 2.01
N ASP A 78 -0.69 -6.45 1.28
CA ASP A 78 0.10 -7.66 1.40
C ASP A 78 1.45 -7.30 2.01
N LEU A 79 1.73 -7.85 3.18
CA LEU A 79 2.95 -7.60 3.95
C LEU A 79 3.81 -8.86 3.95
N ALA A 80 5.03 -8.76 3.45
CA ALA A 80 5.94 -9.88 3.49
C ALA A 80 6.31 -10.26 4.93
N LEU A 81 6.23 -11.55 5.24
CA LEU A 81 6.74 -12.05 6.49
C LEU A 81 8.28 -12.02 6.45
N PRO A 82 8.94 -11.46 7.46
CA PRO A 82 10.39 -11.50 7.52
C PRO A 82 10.87 -12.94 7.67
N LYS A 83 11.98 -13.26 7.02
CA LYS A 83 12.64 -14.55 7.23
C LYS A 83 13.17 -14.59 8.66
N PRO A 84 12.89 -15.67 9.42
CA PRO A 84 13.48 -15.83 10.73
C PRO A 84 15.01 -15.90 10.61
N PRO A 85 15.76 -15.52 11.67
CA PRO A 85 17.20 -15.74 11.71
C PRO A 85 17.55 -17.21 11.48
N ASP A 86 18.75 -17.46 10.96
CA ASP A 86 19.24 -18.80 10.67
C ASP A 86 19.06 -19.76 11.86
N GLY A 87 18.48 -20.92 11.58
CA GLY A 87 18.22 -21.96 12.58
C GLY A 87 16.96 -21.76 13.43
N LYS A 88 16.15 -20.71 13.16
CA LYS A 88 14.86 -20.50 13.83
C LYS A 88 13.70 -20.66 12.86
N SER A 89 12.58 -21.19 13.34
CA SER A 89 11.30 -21.22 12.64
C SER A 89 10.42 -20.05 13.09
N LEU A 90 9.61 -19.53 12.19
CA LEU A 90 8.58 -18.57 12.52
C LEU A 90 7.40 -19.31 13.19
N ASP A 91 7.05 -18.88 14.41
CA ASP A 91 5.79 -19.34 15.02
C ASP A 91 4.62 -18.54 14.44
N ILE A 92 3.89 -19.15 13.52
CA ILE A 92 2.73 -18.55 12.87
C ILE A 92 1.55 -18.27 13.81
N ASN A 93 1.55 -18.88 15.02
CA ASN A 93 0.54 -18.62 16.06
C ASN A 93 0.94 -17.45 16.99
N ALA A 94 2.14 -16.89 16.77
CA ALA A 94 2.66 -15.77 17.54
C ALA A 94 2.92 -14.53 16.66
N VAL A 95 2.07 -14.32 15.65
CA VAL A 95 2.08 -13.18 14.72
C VAL A 95 0.85 -12.32 14.96
N ASN A 96 1.07 -11.03 15.15
CA ASN A 96 -0.02 -10.05 15.23
C ASN A 96 0.20 -8.93 14.21
N VAL A 97 -0.89 -8.39 13.70
CA VAL A 97 -0.89 -7.25 12.79
C VAL A 97 -1.45 -6.04 13.53
N VAL A 98 -0.64 -5.00 13.64
CA VAL A 98 -1.01 -3.76 14.31
C VAL A 98 -1.31 -2.71 13.25
N ALA A 99 -2.50 -2.13 13.31
CA ALA A 99 -2.92 -1.02 12.45
C ALA A 99 -3.00 0.27 13.27
N THR A 100 -2.54 1.38 12.71
CA THR A 100 -2.77 2.72 13.24
C THR A 100 -3.78 3.42 12.35
N ILE A 101 -4.89 3.87 12.91
CA ILE A 101 -5.95 4.62 12.21
C ILE A 101 -6.41 5.75 13.13
N GLY A 102 -6.46 6.99 12.62
CA GLY A 102 -6.82 8.16 13.42
C GLY A 102 -5.87 8.40 14.60
N GLY A 103 -4.59 8.02 14.47
CA GLY A 103 -3.58 8.10 15.53
C GLY A 103 -3.72 7.06 16.65
N LYS A 104 -4.66 6.12 16.54
CA LYS A 104 -4.86 5.02 17.50
C LYS A 104 -4.33 3.72 16.91
N GLU A 105 -3.59 2.98 17.74
CA GLU A 105 -3.14 1.64 17.41
C GLU A 105 -4.14 0.59 17.87
N ASP A 106 -4.44 -0.36 17.01
CA ASP A 106 -5.23 -1.55 17.33
C ASP A 106 -4.61 -2.79 16.72
N VAL A 107 -4.70 -3.90 17.43
CA VAL A 107 -4.28 -5.21 16.95
C VAL A 107 -5.44 -5.81 16.17
N LEU A 108 -5.24 -6.00 14.86
CA LEU A 108 -6.24 -6.61 14.00
C LEU A 108 -6.44 -8.09 14.35
N THR A 109 -7.68 -8.55 14.28
CA THR A 109 -8.02 -9.95 14.53
C THR A 109 -7.66 -10.81 13.32
N TYR A 110 -7.09 -12.00 13.55
CA TYR A 110 -6.95 -13.01 12.51
C TYR A 110 -8.32 -13.45 12.01
N ASN A 111 -8.52 -13.42 10.70
CA ASN A 111 -9.81 -13.70 10.07
C ASN A 111 -9.58 -14.40 8.71
N LYS A 112 -9.45 -15.72 8.74
CA LYS A 112 -9.08 -16.56 7.60
C LYS A 112 -9.92 -16.28 6.34
N ASP A 113 -11.19 -16.09 6.50
CA ASP A 113 -12.15 -15.93 5.39
C ASP A 113 -12.56 -14.48 5.16
N CYS A 114 -11.98 -13.53 5.89
CA CYS A 114 -12.34 -12.11 5.86
C CYS A 114 -13.84 -11.84 6.07
N LYS A 115 -14.52 -12.66 6.86
CA LYS A 115 -15.95 -12.44 7.19
C LYS A 115 -16.13 -11.07 7.85
N GLY A 116 -17.08 -10.27 7.33
CA GLY A 116 -17.27 -8.89 7.77
C GLY A 116 -16.20 -7.92 7.25
N GLY A 117 -15.22 -8.37 6.43
CA GLY A 117 -14.24 -7.55 5.72
C GLY A 117 -13.10 -7.00 6.59
N THR A 118 -13.10 -7.21 7.90
CA THR A 118 -12.07 -6.72 8.82
C THR A 118 -11.11 -7.83 9.27
N GLY A 119 -9.90 -7.42 9.67
CA GLY A 119 -8.87 -8.34 10.13
C GLY A 119 -7.77 -8.59 9.09
N TRP A 120 -7.13 -9.74 9.22
CA TRP A 120 -6.05 -10.19 8.35
C TRP A 120 -5.99 -11.71 8.28
N HIS A 121 -5.32 -12.26 7.27
CA HIS A 121 -5.06 -13.70 7.15
C HIS A 121 -3.68 -13.94 6.50
N TYR A 122 -3.27 -15.18 6.44
CA TYR A 122 -2.11 -15.58 5.65
C TYR A 122 -2.51 -15.91 4.21
N ASP A 123 -1.60 -15.72 3.26
CA ASP A 123 -1.72 -16.20 1.87
C ASP A 123 -1.87 -17.73 1.84
N ASP A 124 -1.03 -18.44 2.57
CA ASP A 124 -1.12 -19.88 2.80
C ASP A 124 -0.87 -20.18 4.28
N PRO A 125 -1.88 -20.64 5.04
CA PRO A 125 -1.72 -20.97 6.46
C PRO A 125 -0.71 -22.11 6.72
N SER A 126 -0.45 -22.96 5.73
CA SER A 126 0.48 -24.10 5.87
C SER A 126 1.94 -23.69 5.65
N SER A 127 2.16 -22.67 4.83
CA SER A 127 3.50 -22.16 4.49
C SER A 127 3.44 -20.66 4.18
N PRO A 128 3.15 -19.82 5.19
CA PRO A 128 2.86 -18.41 4.96
C PRO A 128 4.10 -17.65 4.51
N LYS A 129 3.93 -16.83 3.49
CA LYS A 129 4.92 -15.88 2.98
C LYS A 129 4.45 -14.43 3.17
N LEU A 130 3.14 -14.24 3.16
CA LEU A 130 2.50 -12.94 3.25
C LEU A 130 1.44 -12.93 4.35
N VAL A 131 1.33 -11.81 5.01
CA VAL A 131 0.13 -11.37 5.74
C VAL A 131 -0.70 -10.54 4.78
N GLN A 132 -1.96 -10.87 4.61
CA GLN A 132 -2.92 -10.15 3.76
C GLN A 132 -3.99 -9.48 4.61
N LEU A 133 -4.17 -8.17 4.44
CA LEU A 133 -5.22 -7.44 5.13
C LEU A 133 -6.57 -7.70 4.47
N CYS A 134 -7.58 -7.93 5.27
CA CYS A 134 -8.95 -7.99 4.77
C CYS A 134 -9.39 -6.65 4.13
N PRO A 135 -10.29 -6.67 3.12
CA PRO A 135 -10.60 -5.49 2.30
C PRO A 135 -10.98 -4.24 3.08
N THR A 136 -11.82 -4.37 4.12
CA THR A 136 -12.26 -3.23 4.94
C THR A 136 -11.11 -2.66 5.77
N SER A 137 -10.27 -3.51 6.39
CA SER A 137 -9.09 -3.07 7.13
C SER A 137 -8.09 -2.36 6.22
N CYS A 138 -7.81 -2.94 5.04
CA CYS A 138 -6.94 -2.33 4.06
C CYS A 138 -7.45 -0.96 3.60
N SER A 139 -8.72 -0.85 3.27
CA SER A 139 -9.34 0.40 2.82
C SER A 139 -9.31 1.48 3.90
N ALA A 140 -9.58 1.12 5.16
CA ALA A 140 -9.55 2.05 6.29
C ALA A 140 -8.12 2.61 6.52
N ILE A 141 -7.10 1.75 6.48
CA ILE A 141 -5.70 2.18 6.65
C ILE A 141 -5.26 3.08 5.49
N ARG A 142 -5.66 2.76 4.25
CA ARG A 142 -5.35 3.56 3.06
C ARG A 142 -6.03 4.92 3.04
N ALA A 143 -7.23 5.02 3.60
CA ALA A 143 -8.01 6.26 3.67
C ALA A 143 -7.46 7.24 4.73
N ASP A 144 -6.72 6.76 5.72
CA ASP A 144 -6.13 7.58 6.76
C ASP A 144 -4.76 8.11 6.34
N SER A 145 -4.59 9.43 6.35
CA SER A 145 -3.30 10.08 6.05
C SER A 145 -2.18 9.68 7.02
N GLY A 146 -2.52 9.35 8.28
CA GLY A 146 -1.63 8.81 9.31
C GLY A 146 -1.58 7.28 9.35
N GLY A 147 -2.38 6.59 8.52
CA GLY A 147 -2.54 5.14 8.53
C GLY A 147 -1.21 4.39 8.40
N LYS A 148 -1.00 3.42 9.28
CA LYS A 148 0.19 2.54 9.29
C LYS A 148 -0.25 1.11 9.54
N VAL A 149 0.58 0.18 9.10
CA VAL A 149 0.45 -1.23 9.43
C VAL A 149 1.82 -1.81 9.71
N SER A 150 1.92 -2.66 10.72
CA SER A 150 3.13 -3.36 11.08
C SER A 150 2.82 -4.79 11.54
N ILE A 151 3.82 -5.66 11.49
CA ILE A 151 3.74 -7.02 11.99
C ILE A 151 4.53 -7.09 13.30
N ALA A 152 3.91 -7.62 14.35
CA ALA A 152 4.52 -7.88 15.65
C ALA A 152 4.61 -9.40 15.88
N PHE A 153 5.70 -9.84 16.50
CA PHE A 153 5.99 -11.23 16.78
C PHE A 153 6.15 -11.49 18.28
N GLY A 154 5.88 -12.75 18.69
CA GLY A 154 6.18 -13.22 20.04
C GLY A 154 5.00 -13.23 21.01
N CYS A 155 3.83 -12.71 20.62
CA CYS A 155 2.61 -12.83 21.41
C CYS A 155 1.57 -13.67 20.66
N ALA A 156 0.73 -14.39 21.40
CA ALA A 156 -0.34 -15.18 20.81
C ALA A 156 -1.22 -14.33 19.86
N THR A 157 -1.56 -14.87 18.71
CA THR A 157 -2.34 -14.19 17.68
C THR A 157 -3.73 -13.83 18.18
N LYS A 158 -4.12 -12.55 18.08
CA LYS A 158 -5.47 -12.08 18.43
C LYS A 158 -6.49 -12.69 17.48
N GLY A 159 -7.48 -13.39 18.01
CA GLY A 159 -8.63 -13.93 17.26
C GLY A 159 -8.58 -15.40 16.95
N GLY A 160 -7.61 -16.15 17.42
CA GLY A 160 -7.70 -17.59 17.37
C GLY A 160 -6.44 -18.37 17.07
N VAL A 161 -6.56 -19.65 17.24
CA VAL A 161 -5.57 -20.65 16.84
C VAL A 161 -5.68 -20.86 15.34
N ILE A 162 -4.59 -20.63 14.64
CA ILE A 162 -4.47 -20.94 13.22
C ILE A 162 -4.28 -22.46 13.13
N ARG A 163 -5.30 -23.15 12.63
CA ARG A 163 -5.27 -24.60 12.36
C ARG A 163 -5.44 -24.87 10.89
#